data_37dd4b2f875aeb5106676b7af3b19d49
#
_entry.id   37dd4b2f875aeb5106676b7af3b19d49
#
_cell.length_a   1.000
_cell.length_b   1.000
_cell.length_c   1.000
_cell.angle_alpha   90.00
_cell.angle_beta   90.00
_cell.angle_gamma   90.00
#
_symmetry.space_group_name_H-M   'P 1'
#
loop_
_entity.id
_entity.type
_entity.pdbx_description
1 polymer ?
#
loop_
_entity_poly.entity_id
_entity_poly.type
_entity_poly.pdbx_seq_one_letter_code
_entity_poly.pdbx_strand_id
1 'polypeptide(L)'
;MSTNVLFLAETNQSPSIMEQRAVCEADGDLIVDAGQVSFLDLPRKLAREGHELMRGDKIKVYDLTCLPINTMTLVRMMVKVLRRGIAIEFCAPGITIQPDEGSDLYRLVAALDNHWRRVHGMKTHTSDSKPGRKPLLTDDQLPGIRIMLDADGATVGSVAKELGVGRTTLFDFLQRHKDAPSLTS
;
A
#
# COMPACT_ATOMS: atom_id res chain seq x y z
N MET A 1 -11.60 8.65 21.00
CA MET A 1 -11.86 10.01 20.49
C MET A 1 -11.39 10.02 19.03
N SER A 2 -12.19 10.57 18.11
CA SER A 2 -11.78 10.73 16.71
C SER A 2 -10.87 11.95 16.59
N THR A 3 -9.80 11.83 15.83
CA THR A 3 -8.85 12.92 15.58
C THR A 3 -9.10 13.50 14.19
N ASN A 4 -9.16 14.81 14.09
CA ASN A 4 -9.13 15.50 12.82
C ASN A 4 -7.68 15.89 12.52
N VAL A 5 -7.20 15.55 11.33
CA VAL A 5 -5.87 15.90 10.85
C VAL A 5 -6.01 16.91 9.73
N LEU A 6 -5.54 18.14 9.94
CA LEU A 6 -5.49 19.16 8.90
C LEU A 6 -4.15 19.09 8.18
N PHE A 7 -4.21 18.66 6.90
CA PHE A 7 -3.06 18.62 6.00
C PHE A 7 -2.95 19.90 5.21
N LEU A 8 -1.86 20.63 5.40
CA LEU A 8 -1.56 21.88 4.73
C LEU A 8 -0.42 21.68 3.75
N ALA A 9 -0.61 22.06 2.50
CA ALA A 9 0.43 21.99 1.48
C ALA A 9 0.29 23.16 0.50
N GLU A 10 1.37 23.86 0.28
CA GLU A 10 1.44 24.95 -0.70
C GLU A 10 2.03 24.44 -2.02
N THR A 11 1.32 24.70 -3.12
CA THR A 11 1.70 24.38 -4.48
C THR A 11 1.61 25.63 -5.35
N ASN A 12 2.06 25.56 -6.57
CA ASN A 12 1.93 26.70 -7.51
C ASN A 12 0.48 27.07 -7.86
N GLN A 13 -0.50 26.22 -7.49
CA GLN A 13 -1.91 26.39 -7.83
C GLN A 13 -2.81 26.48 -6.60
N SER A 14 -2.29 26.21 -5.40
CA SER A 14 -3.04 26.26 -4.16
C SER A 14 -2.95 27.66 -3.51
N PRO A 15 -3.90 28.01 -2.65
CA PRO A 15 -3.75 29.14 -1.76
C PRO A 15 -2.56 28.97 -0.81
N SER A 16 -2.12 30.08 -0.21
CA SER A 16 -1.08 30.07 0.81
C SER A 16 -1.50 29.25 2.05
N ILE A 17 -0.53 28.77 2.81
CA ILE A 17 -0.79 28.04 4.07
C ILE A 17 -1.69 28.85 5.02
N MET A 18 -1.51 30.17 5.06
CA MET A 18 -2.31 31.04 5.91
C MET A 18 -3.80 31.05 5.50
N GLU A 19 -4.07 31.13 4.20
CA GLU A 19 -5.43 31.10 3.66
C GLU A 19 -6.07 29.71 3.85
N GLN A 20 -5.30 28.64 3.65
CA GLN A 20 -5.78 27.28 3.91
C GLN A 20 -6.19 27.11 5.38
N ARG A 21 -5.36 27.61 6.32
CA ARG A 21 -5.67 27.56 7.75
C ARG A 21 -6.94 28.36 8.08
N ALA A 22 -7.07 29.56 7.57
CA ALA A 22 -8.22 30.41 7.82
C ALA A 22 -9.56 29.75 7.45
N VAL A 23 -9.56 28.86 6.44
CA VAL A 23 -10.75 28.16 5.97
C VAL A 23 -10.98 26.81 6.64
N CYS A 24 -9.88 26.07 6.93
CA CYS A 24 -9.96 24.67 7.30
C CYS A 24 -9.74 24.40 8.79
N GLU A 25 -8.98 25.28 9.50
CA GLU A 25 -8.56 25.01 10.87
C GLU A 25 -9.75 25.12 11.84
N ALA A 26 -9.86 24.15 12.72
CA ALA A 26 -10.80 24.15 13.83
C ALA A 26 -10.08 23.77 15.13
N ASP A 27 -10.68 24.14 16.26
CA ASP A 27 -10.13 23.81 17.57
C ASP A 27 -9.96 22.30 17.73
N GLY A 28 -8.78 21.88 18.13
CA GLY A 28 -8.45 20.48 18.36
C GLY A 28 -7.96 19.71 17.10
N ASP A 29 -7.84 20.38 15.95
CA ASP A 29 -7.25 19.76 14.77
C ASP A 29 -5.74 19.53 14.97
N LEU A 30 -5.25 18.36 14.60
CA LEU A 30 -3.84 18.07 14.48
C LEU A 30 -3.31 18.64 13.17
N ILE A 31 -2.52 19.69 13.25
CA ILE A 31 -2.03 20.40 12.07
C ILE A 31 -0.76 19.74 11.55
N VAL A 32 -0.77 19.35 10.28
CA VAL A 32 0.39 18.81 9.57
C VAL A 32 0.74 19.74 8.41
N ASP A 33 1.76 20.56 8.60
CA ASP A 33 2.37 21.30 7.52
C ASP A 33 3.24 20.33 6.70
N ALA A 34 2.83 20.11 5.47
CA ALA A 34 3.49 19.15 4.59
C ALA A 34 4.88 19.64 4.17
N GLY A 35 5.08 20.96 4.04
CA GLY A 35 6.28 21.48 3.39
C GLY A 35 6.46 20.81 2.03
N GLN A 36 7.52 20.00 1.91
CA GLN A 36 7.79 19.17 0.72
C GLN A 36 7.27 17.72 0.84
N VAL A 37 6.56 17.37 1.93
CA VAL A 37 6.07 16.01 2.16
C VAL A 37 4.83 15.76 1.33
N SER A 38 4.85 14.69 0.56
CA SER A 38 3.68 14.24 -0.19
C SER A 38 2.56 13.79 0.75
N PHE A 39 1.31 14.03 0.36
CA PHE A 39 0.15 13.47 1.05
C PHE A 39 0.25 11.93 1.23
N LEU A 40 0.90 11.24 0.32
CA LEU A 40 1.13 9.80 0.40
C LEU A 40 1.98 9.38 1.62
N ASP A 41 2.83 10.29 2.10
CA ASP A 41 3.71 10.07 3.26
C ASP A 41 3.10 10.56 4.57
N LEU A 42 1.90 11.15 4.54
CA LEU A 42 1.19 11.63 5.73
C LEU A 42 1.14 10.59 6.87
N PRO A 43 0.79 9.30 6.63
CA PRO A 43 0.77 8.31 7.71
C PRO A 43 2.14 8.11 8.35
N ARG A 44 3.23 8.18 7.57
CA ARG A 44 4.59 8.04 8.09
C ARG A 44 5.02 9.27 8.89
N LYS A 45 4.60 10.46 8.45
CA LYS A 45 4.89 11.72 9.18
C LYS A 45 4.19 11.70 10.52
N LEU A 46 2.90 11.39 10.55
CA LEU A 46 2.12 11.27 11.77
C LEU A 46 2.71 10.24 12.75
N ALA A 47 3.11 9.07 12.26
CA ALA A 47 3.72 8.03 13.09
C ALA A 47 5.03 8.49 13.75
N ARG A 48 5.84 9.33 13.08
CA ARG A 48 7.06 9.91 13.67
C ARG A 48 6.76 10.91 14.79
N GLU A 49 5.60 11.54 14.74
CA GLU A 49 5.11 12.49 15.74
C GLU A 49 4.30 11.81 16.86
N GLY A 50 4.25 10.47 16.83
CA GLY A 50 3.52 9.67 17.84
C GLY A 50 2.02 9.57 17.59
N HIS A 51 1.55 9.95 16.42
CA HIS A 51 0.14 9.87 16.02
C HIS A 51 -0.09 8.78 14.97
N GLU A 52 -1.16 8.03 15.12
CA GLU A 52 -1.59 7.04 14.13
C GLU A 52 -3.03 7.31 13.70
N LEU A 53 -3.27 7.31 12.38
CA LEU A 53 -4.62 7.44 11.85
C LEU A 53 -5.41 6.16 12.09
N MET A 54 -6.51 6.31 12.80
CA MET A 54 -7.40 5.22 13.19
C MET A 54 -8.77 5.32 12.50
N ARG A 55 -9.55 4.26 12.62
CA ARG A 55 -10.93 4.26 12.16
C ARG A 55 -11.74 5.31 12.93
N GLY A 56 -12.48 6.13 12.19
CA GLY A 56 -13.27 7.23 12.72
C GLY A 56 -12.56 8.59 12.67
N ASP A 57 -11.26 8.62 12.35
CA ASP A 57 -10.54 9.86 12.12
C ASP A 57 -10.94 10.53 10.80
N LYS A 58 -10.60 11.80 10.67
CA LYS A 58 -10.86 12.60 9.48
C LYS A 58 -9.58 13.33 9.03
N ILE A 59 -9.31 13.28 7.72
CA ILE A 59 -8.27 14.09 7.11
C ILE A 59 -8.96 15.27 6.41
N LYS A 60 -8.55 16.48 6.75
CA LYS A 60 -9.01 17.73 6.18
C LYS A 60 -7.94 18.27 5.23
N VAL A 61 -8.36 18.69 4.05
CA VAL A 61 -7.50 19.32 3.03
C VAL A 61 -8.26 20.51 2.49
N TYR A 62 -7.58 21.60 2.14
CA TYR A 62 -8.27 22.76 1.58
C TYR A 62 -9.06 22.37 0.33
N ASP A 63 -8.38 21.89 -0.71
CA ASP A 63 -8.97 21.32 -1.93
C ASP A 63 -7.96 20.40 -2.66
N LEU A 64 -8.30 19.97 -3.87
CA LEU A 64 -7.46 19.09 -4.67
C LEU A 64 -6.18 19.76 -5.20
N THR A 65 -6.11 21.08 -5.26
CA THR A 65 -4.91 21.83 -5.70
C THR A 65 -3.76 21.73 -4.71
N CYS A 66 -4.07 21.43 -3.42
CA CYS A 66 -3.09 21.14 -2.39
C CYS A 66 -2.46 19.75 -2.51
N LEU A 67 -2.92 18.91 -3.46
CA LEU A 67 -2.46 17.54 -3.64
C LEU A 67 -1.79 17.37 -5.00
N PRO A 68 -0.48 17.68 -5.14
CA PRO A 68 0.25 17.63 -6.41
C PRO A 68 0.56 16.19 -6.82
N ILE A 69 -0.47 15.36 -6.92
CA ILE A 69 -0.40 13.96 -7.32
C ILE A 69 -1.31 13.72 -8.53
N ASN A 70 -0.96 12.75 -9.37
CA ASN A 70 -1.80 12.45 -10.52
C ASN A 70 -3.16 11.88 -10.07
N THR A 71 -4.21 12.14 -10.88
CA THR A 71 -5.59 11.80 -10.58
C THR A 71 -5.79 10.34 -10.15
N MET A 72 -5.09 9.41 -10.78
CA MET A 72 -5.26 8.00 -10.44
C MET A 72 -4.62 7.61 -9.11
N THR A 73 -3.48 8.20 -8.80
CA THR A 73 -2.85 8.04 -7.48
C THR A 73 -3.74 8.64 -6.40
N LEU A 74 -4.36 9.81 -6.68
CA LEU A 74 -5.32 10.45 -5.80
C LEU A 74 -6.51 9.53 -5.51
N VAL A 75 -7.19 9.04 -6.56
CA VAL A 75 -8.36 8.15 -6.43
C VAL A 75 -8.02 6.90 -5.60
N ARG A 76 -6.87 6.26 -5.90
CA ARG A 76 -6.40 5.08 -5.14
C ARG A 76 -6.14 5.38 -3.68
N MET A 77 -5.50 6.52 -3.42
CA MET A 77 -5.22 6.96 -2.06
C MET A 77 -6.52 7.21 -1.31
N MET A 78 -7.49 7.91 -1.91
CA MET A 78 -8.81 8.14 -1.32
C MET A 78 -9.50 6.82 -0.97
N VAL A 79 -9.56 5.86 -1.92
CA VAL A 79 -10.13 4.53 -1.66
C VAL A 79 -9.40 3.82 -0.50
N LYS A 80 -8.06 3.90 -0.45
CA LYS A 80 -7.28 3.28 0.62
C LYS A 80 -7.57 3.89 2.00
N VAL A 81 -7.70 5.21 2.07
CA VAL A 81 -8.02 5.95 3.31
C VAL A 81 -9.44 5.61 3.77
N LEU A 82 -10.41 5.68 2.86
CA LEU A 82 -11.81 5.37 3.15
C LEU A 82 -12.00 3.91 3.62
N ARG A 83 -11.33 2.94 3.01
CA ARG A 83 -11.37 1.53 3.45
C ARG A 83 -10.80 1.31 4.84
N ARG A 84 -9.92 2.18 5.32
CA ARG A 84 -9.44 2.16 6.71
C ARG A 84 -10.44 2.78 7.68
N GLY A 85 -11.57 3.26 7.20
CA GLY A 85 -12.60 3.90 8.01
C GLY A 85 -12.28 5.35 8.37
N ILE A 86 -11.45 6.03 7.56
CA ILE A 86 -11.03 7.42 7.75
C ILE A 86 -11.78 8.28 6.74
N ALA A 87 -12.46 9.34 7.21
CA ALA A 87 -13.12 10.29 6.36
C ALA A 87 -12.14 11.28 5.69
N ILE A 88 -12.53 11.84 4.54
CA ILE A 88 -11.76 12.87 3.84
C ILE A 88 -12.67 14.08 3.65
N GLU A 89 -12.21 15.24 4.09
CA GLU A 89 -12.92 16.51 3.93
C GLU A 89 -12.11 17.47 3.06
N PHE A 90 -12.75 17.98 2.01
CA PHE A 90 -12.26 19.10 1.20
C PHE A 90 -12.98 20.35 1.67
N CYS A 91 -12.27 21.20 2.40
CA CYS A 91 -12.88 22.31 3.15
C CYS A 91 -13.47 23.39 2.23
N ALA A 92 -12.73 23.83 1.21
CA ALA A 92 -13.16 24.93 0.35
C ALA A 92 -14.44 24.60 -0.44
N PRO A 93 -14.59 23.42 -1.08
CA PRO A 93 -15.84 23.03 -1.72
C PRO A 93 -16.90 22.51 -0.71
N GLY A 94 -16.58 22.36 0.57
CA GLY A 94 -17.51 21.83 1.58
C GLY A 94 -17.90 20.36 1.36
N ILE A 95 -17.01 19.55 0.79
CA ILE A 95 -17.28 18.14 0.45
C ILE A 95 -16.62 17.23 1.47
N THR A 96 -17.40 16.38 2.13
CA THR A 96 -16.88 15.31 3.00
C THR A 96 -17.23 13.95 2.41
N ILE A 97 -16.21 13.12 2.20
CA ILE A 97 -16.38 11.74 1.78
C ILE A 97 -16.29 10.86 3.02
N GLN A 98 -17.41 10.29 3.40
CA GLN A 98 -17.48 9.38 4.54
C GLN A 98 -16.97 7.98 4.14
N PRO A 99 -16.36 7.23 5.07
CA PRO A 99 -15.94 5.85 4.86
C PRO A 99 -17.13 4.86 4.95
N ASP A 100 -18.23 5.23 4.33
CA ASP A 100 -19.48 4.46 4.31
C ASP A 100 -19.73 3.96 2.89
N GLU A 101 -19.77 2.64 2.73
CA GLU A 101 -20.01 1.98 1.43
C GLU A 101 -21.41 2.29 0.86
N GLY A 102 -22.36 2.73 1.68
CA GLY A 102 -23.67 3.24 1.27
C GLY A 102 -23.62 4.63 0.68
N SER A 103 -22.57 5.41 0.93
CA SER A 103 -22.41 6.77 0.42
C SER A 103 -22.16 6.78 -1.10
N ASP A 104 -22.90 7.61 -1.83
CA ASP A 104 -22.73 7.76 -3.28
C ASP A 104 -21.32 8.24 -3.66
N LEU A 105 -20.73 9.15 -2.89
CA LEU A 105 -19.36 9.61 -3.11
C LEU A 105 -18.33 8.49 -2.93
N TYR A 106 -18.47 7.67 -1.88
CA TYR A 106 -17.62 6.50 -1.71
C TYR A 106 -17.74 5.54 -2.88
N ARG A 107 -18.99 5.21 -3.28
CA ARG A 107 -19.26 4.30 -4.40
C ARG A 107 -18.69 4.82 -5.72
N LEU A 108 -18.80 6.12 -5.98
CA LEU A 108 -18.24 6.76 -7.17
C LEU A 108 -16.71 6.64 -7.19
N VAL A 109 -16.05 7.01 -6.11
CA VAL A 109 -14.56 6.94 -6.00
C VAL A 109 -14.07 5.50 -6.14
N ALA A 110 -14.75 4.54 -5.51
CA ALA A 110 -14.44 3.12 -5.63
C ALA A 110 -14.67 2.58 -7.05
N ALA A 111 -15.72 3.04 -7.73
CA ALA A 111 -16.00 2.68 -9.12
C ALA A 111 -14.93 3.21 -10.07
N LEU A 112 -14.44 4.44 -9.87
CA LEU A 112 -13.34 5.02 -10.65
C LEU A 112 -12.03 4.21 -10.49
N ASP A 113 -11.66 3.83 -9.27
CA ASP A 113 -10.48 2.97 -9.04
C ASP A 113 -10.63 1.59 -9.71
N ASN A 114 -11.81 0.98 -9.58
CA ASN A 114 -12.10 -0.31 -10.22
C ASN A 114 -12.08 -0.23 -11.75
N HIS A 115 -12.67 0.82 -12.34
CA HIS A 115 -12.64 1.04 -13.79
C HIS A 115 -11.19 1.14 -14.28
N TRP A 116 -10.39 1.98 -13.64
CA TRP A 116 -9.00 2.17 -14.03
C TRP A 116 -8.18 0.86 -13.93
N ARG A 117 -8.38 0.08 -12.86
CA ARG A 117 -7.72 -1.23 -12.70
C ARG A 117 -8.06 -2.18 -13.83
N ARG A 118 -9.32 -2.21 -14.25
CA ARG A 118 -9.77 -3.06 -15.38
C ARG A 118 -9.12 -2.64 -16.69
N VAL A 119 -9.13 -1.34 -16.99
CA VAL A 119 -8.55 -0.79 -18.23
C VAL A 119 -7.04 -1.08 -18.32
N HIS A 120 -6.32 -1.02 -17.19
CA HIS A 120 -4.87 -1.21 -17.18
C HIS A 120 -4.45 -2.63 -16.77
N GLY A 121 -5.35 -3.60 -16.78
CA GLY A 121 -5.05 -5.00 -16.50
C GLY A 121 -4.52 -5.27 -15.08
N MET A 122 -4.70 -4.34 -14.15
CA MET A 122 -4.28 -4.53 -12.77
C MET A 122 -5.27 -5.46 -12.06
N LYS A 123 -4.77 -6.56 -11.51
CA LYS A 123 -5.59 -7.51 -10.74
C LYS A 123 -6.25 -6.78 -9.57
N THR A 124 -7.58 -6.77 -9.55
CA THR A 124 -8.33 -6.45 -8.35
C THR A 124 -8.06 -7.55 -7.32
N HIS A 125 -7.78 -7.18 -6.08
CA HIS A 125 -7.74 -8.13 -4.96
C HIS A 125 -9.17 -8.59 -4.64
N THR A 126 -9.73 -9.40 -5.52
CA THR A 126 -10.84 -10.29 -5.16
C THR A 126 -10.21 -11.53 -4.55
N SER A 127 -10.85 -12.09 -3.55
CA SER A 127 -10.44 -13.29 -2.80
C SER A 127 -10.21 -14.56 -3.66
N ASP A 128 -10.50 -14.48 -4.95
CA ASP A 128 -10.18 -15.48 -5.98
C ASP A 128 -8.84 -15.16 -6.69
N SER A 129 -7.84 -14.70 -5.98
CA SER A 129 -6.50 -14.64 -6.55
C SER A 129 -6.08 -16.07 -6.89
N LYS A 130 -6.07 -16.39 -8.18
CA LYS A 130 -5.41 -17.63 -8.66
C LYS A 130 -4.05 -17.70 -7.98
N PRO A 131 -3.66 -18.86 -7.45
CA PRO A 131 -2.36 -19.02 -6.82
C PRO A 131 -1.30 -18.44 -7.74
N GLY A 132 -0.34 -17.72 -7.17
CA GLY A 132 0.78 -17.12 -7.91
C GLY A 132 1.46 -18.15 -8.81
N ARG A 133 2.42 -17.72 -9.62
CA ARG A 133 3.20 -18.63 -10.47
C ARG A 133 3.58 -19.86 -9.63
N LYS A 134 3.25 -21.07 -10.16
CA LYS A 134 3.60 -22.32 -9.49
C LYS A 134 5.08 -22.27 -9.11
N PRO A 135 5.44 -22.63 -7.87
CA PRO A 135 6.84 -22.70 -7.48
C PRO A 135 7.59 -23.58 -8.47
N LEU A 136 8.76 -23.11 -8.91
CA LEU A 136 9.61 -23.84 -9.86
C LEU A 136 10.18 -25.12 -9.23
N LEU A 137 10.27 -25.16 -7.90
CA LEU A 137 10.70 -26.32 -7.11
C LEU A 137 9.59 -26.64 -6.11
N THR A 138 9.32 -27.94 -5.94
CA THR A 138 8.32 -28.49 -5.01
C THR A 138 9.01 -29.25 -3.88
N ASP A 139 8.33 -29.40 -2.75
CA ASP A 139 8.89 -30.06 -1.56
C ASP A 139 9.27 -31.51 -1.83
N ASP A 140 8.56 -32.19 -2.74
CA ASP A 140 8.88 -33.57 -3.18
C ASP A 140 10.24 -33.71 -3.85
N GLN A 141 10.79 -32.61 -4.40
CA GLN A 141 12.11 -32.60 -5.04
C GLN A 141 13.25 -32.41 -4.06
N LEU A 142 12.95 -32.00 -2.81
CA LEU A 142 13.96 -31.70 -1.81
C LEU A 142 14.95 -32.85 -1.52
N PRO A 143 14.50 -34.12 -1.36
CA PRO A 143 15.43 -35.24 -1.14
C PRO A 143 16.38 -35.44 -2.33
N GLY A 144 15.88 -35.37 -3.56
CA GLY A 144 16.69 -35.49 -4.77
C GLY A 144 17.73 -34.36 -4.90
N ILE A 145 17.32 -33.13 -4.60
CA ILE A 145 18.20 -31.96 -4.62
C ILE A 145 19.32 -32.10 -3.59
N ARG A 146 19.04 -32.64 -2.39
CA ARG A 146 20.07 -32.88 -1.36
C ARG A 146 21.07 -33.91 -1.83
N ILE A 147 20.64 -35.02 -2.40
CA ILE A 147 21.52 -36.06 -2.98
C ILE A 147 22.43 -35.46 -4.06
N MET A 148 21.87 -34.59 -4.93
CA MET A 148 22.69 -33.93 -5.96
C MET A 148 23.74 -32.98 -5.37
N LEU A 149 23.42 -32.32 -4.26
CA LEU A 149 24.36 -31.42 -3.57
C LEU A 149 25.44 -32.15 -2.77
N ASP A 150 25.17 -33.38 -2.31
CA ASP A 150 26.10 -34.23 -1.59
C ASP A 150 27.11 -34.96 -2.51
N ALA A 151 26.91 -34.90 -3.84
CA ALA A 151 27.82 -35.50 -4.81
C ALA A 151 29.16 -34.71 -4.85
N ASP A 152 30.26 -35.45 -5.00
CA ASP A 152 31.61 -34.86 -5.05
C ASP A 152 31.72 -33.78 -6.12
N GLY A 153 32.12 -32.57 -5.71
CA GLY A 153 32.30 -31.41 -6.58
C GLY A 153 31.00 -30.68 -6.95
N ALA A 154 29.85 -31.08 -6.40
CA ALA A 154 28.58 -30.39 -6.64
C ALA A 154 28.53 -29.01 -5.95
N THR A 155 28.01 -28.03 -6.65
CA THR A 155 27.77 -26.69 -6.11
C THR A 155 26.30 -26.32 -6.31
N VAL A 156 25.79 -25.40 -5.49
CA VAL A 156 24.40 -24.88 -5.69
C VAL A 156 24.22 -24.33 -7.11
N GLY A 157 25.28 -23.80 -7.71
CA GLY A 157 25.24 -23.29 -9.08
C GLY A 157 25.12 -24.41 -10.15
N SER A 158 25.86 -25.52 -10.00
CA SER A 158 25.80 -26.66 -10.93
C SER A 158 24.45 -27.36 -10.84
N VAL A 159 23.96 -27.61 -9.61
CA VAL A 159 22.65 -28.25 -9.38
C VAL A 159 21.50 -27.37 -9.87
N ALA A 160 21.57 -26.04 -9.66
CA ALA A 160 20.57 -25.12 -10.17
C ALA A 160 20.49 -25.16 -11.71
N LYS A 161 21.64 -25.22 -12.39
CA LYS A 161 21.72 -25.32 -13.84
C LYS A 161 21.11 -26.64 -14.35
N GLU A 162 21.36 -27.74 -13.67
CA GLU A 162 20.81 -29.06 -14.00
C GLU A 162 19.30 -29.13 -13.82
N LEU A 163 18.76 -28.48 -12.77
CA LEU A 163 17.33 -28.36 -12.52
C LEU A 163 16.63 -27.30 -13.39
N GLY A 164 17.37 -26.56 -14.22
CA GLY A 164 16.82 -25.50 -15.08
C GLY A 164 16.27 -24.30 -14.31
N VAL A 165 16.78 -24.04 -13.08
CA VAL A 165 16.35 -22.94 -12.22
C VAL A 165 17.49 -21.95 -11.95
N GLY A 166 17.16 -20.73 -11.52
CA GLY A 166 18.16 -19.75 -11.09
C GLY A 166 18.83 -20.18 -9.78
N ARG A 167 20.15 -19.90 -9.65
CA ARG A 167 20.91 -20.15 -8.41
C ARG A 167 20.23 -19.58 -7.16
N THR A 168 19.72 -18.36 -7.27
CA THR A 168 18.99 -17.68 -6.16
C THR A 168 17.72 -18.43 -5.80
N THR A 169 16.98 -18.93 -6.80
CA THR A 169 15.74 -19.70 -6.58
C THR A 169 16.02 -20.99 -5.81
N LEU A 170 17.09 -21.72 -6.18
CA LEU A 170 17.48 -22.93 -5.47
C LEU A 170 17.98 -22.61 -4.05
N PHE A 171 18.77 -21.56 -3.89
CA PHE A 171 19.25 -21.13 -2.58
C PHE A 171 18.10 -20.76 -1.63
N ASP A 172 17.13 -19.95 -2.09
CA ASP A 172 15.96 -19.56 -1.30
C ASP A 172 15.06 -20.76 -0.97
N PHE A 173 14.99 -21.74 -1.87
CA PHE A 173 14.25 -22.98 -1.63
C PHE A 173 14.93 -23.79 -0.51
N LEU A 174 16.23 -23.99 -0.56
CA LEU A 174 17.00 -24.71 0.46
C LEU A 174 16.98 -23.99 1.83
N GLN A 175 17.04 -22.66 1.84
CA GLN A 175 16.95 -21.87 3.07
C GLN A 175 15.61 -22.09 3.77
N ARG A 176 14.50 -22.12 3.02
CA ARG A 176 13.15 -22.36 3.57
C ARG A 176 12.99 -23.76 4.18
N HIS A 177 13.78 -24.72 3.70
CA HIS A 177 13.74 -26.12 4.13
C HIS A 177 14.95 -26.53 4.99
N LYS A 178 15.70 -25.55 5.51
CA LYS A 178 16.89 -25.82 6.33
C LYS A 178 16.56 -26.49 7.68
N ASP A 179 15.37 -26.20 8.21
CA ASP A 179 14.89 -26.70 9.49
C ASP A 179 13.97 -27.94 9.36
N ALA A 180 13.76 -28.48 8.16
CA ALA A 180 12.96 -29.68 7.98
C ALA A 180 13.78 -30.91 8.44
N PRO A 181 13.33 -31.68 9.46
CA PRO A 181 14.05 -32.85 9.90
C PRO A 181 14.19 -33.87 8.76
N SER A 182 15.40 -34.36 8.56
CA SER A 182 15.69 -35.47 7.67
C SER A 182 14.88 -36.68 8.14
N LEU A 183 13.87 -37.07 7.41
CA LEU A 183 13.18 -38.34 7.58
C LEU A 183 14.16 -39.42 7.10
N THR A 184 14.99 -39.89 8.01
CA THR A 184 15.71 -41.16 7.88
C THR A 184 14.78 -42.25 8.36
N SER A 185 14.38 -43.10 7.44
CA SER A 185 13.97 -44.48 7.71
C SER A 185 14.70 -45.39 6.77
#